data_90a960f93cc4e31c87d97260462225e3
#
_entry.id   90a960f93cc4e31c87d97260462225e3
#
_cell.length_a   1.000
_cell.length_b   1.000
_cell.length_c   1.000
_cell.angle_alpha   90.00
_cell.angle_beta   90.00
_cell.angle_gamma   90.00
#
_symmetry.space_group_name_H-M   'P 1'
#
loop_
_entity.id
_entity.type
_entity.pdbx_description
1 polymer ?
#
loop_
_entity_poly.entity_id
_entity_poly.type
_entity_poly.pdbx_seq_one_letter_code
_entity_poly.pdbx_strand_id
1 'polypeptide(L)'
;MKINEVEAAVGVTKKNIRFYEEEGLISPRREPGNGYRSYSEADVERLRRIKLLRKLDVPLAEIRQMLEGECTLAEGMTRQLERLHTRRTDLDEAVNFCTLLQKEPVSLNELDVEQTLARLTAKEEQGVTFVDIEQVDRKAERIRGALVGAGLFTAIMLLSIGIMAWAFCVDPQDVPPLPLLVVLFGIPAGCIIGTLKVLV
;
A
#
# COMPACT_ATOMS: atom_id res chain seq x y z
N MET A 1 -2.84 -23.24 13.34
CA MET A 1 -3.40 -21.96 13.84
C MET A 1 -4.30 -21.33 12.79
N LYS A 2 -5.34 -20.58 13.21
CA LYS A 2 -6.17 -19.77 12.31
C LYS A 2 -5.52 -18.40 12.08
N ILE A 3 -5.86 -17.71 11.00
CA ILE A 3 -5.25 -16.43 10.63
C ILE A 3 -5.34 -15.35 11.72
N ASN A 4 -6.40 -15.35 12.55
CA ASN A 4 -6.55 -14.43 13.68
C ASN A 4 -5.51 -14.66 14.77
N GLU A 5 -5.19 -15.94 15.03
CA GLU A 5 -4.18 -16.35 16.00
C GLU A 5 -2.79 -16.02 15.51
N VAL A 6 -2.53 -16.20 14.19
CA VAL A 6 -1.28 -15.83 13.54
C VAL A 6 -1.06 -14.32 13.58
N GLU A 7 -2.09 -13.53 13.27
CA GLU A 7 -2.05 -12.07 13.37
C GLU A 7 -1.65 -11.62 14.78
N ALA A 8 -2.27 -12.21 15.80
CA ALA A 8 -1.94 -11.90 17.20
C ALA A 8 -0.52 -12.34 17.59
N ALA A 9 -0.08 -13.52 17.12
CA ALA A 9 1.21 -14.11 17.49
C ALA A 9 2.41 -13.43 16.80
N VAL A 10 2.22 -12.96 15.55
CA VAL A 10 3.28 -12.34 14.74
C VAL A 10 3.19 -10.82 14.76
N GLY A 11 2.00 -10.26 14.95
CA GLY A 11 1.73 -8.82 14.83
C GLY A 11 1.92 -8.33 13.38
N VAL A 12 1.40 -9.11 12.44
CA VAL A 12 1.29 -8.80 11.00
C VAL A 12 -0.18 -8.89 10.63
N THR A 13 -0.74 -7.90 9.97
CA THR A 13 -2.15 -7.86 9.63
C THR A 13 -2.57 -9.04 8.73
N LYS A 14 -3.79 -9.53 8.87
CA LYS A 14 -4.37 -10.59 8.01
C LYS A 14 -4.20 -10.32 6.53
N LYS A 15 -4.25 -9.04 6.13
CA LYS A 15 -4.04 -8.60 4.78
C LYS A 15 -2.61 -8.88 4.33
N ASN A 16 -1.62 -8.49 5.11
CA ASN A 16 -0.21 -8.74 4.79
C ASN A 16 0.12 -10.24 4.84
N ILE A 17 -0.52 -11.02 5.74
CA ILE A 17 -0.37 -12.49 5.75
C ILE A 17 -0.86 -13.09 4.44
N ARG A 18 -2.04 -12.67 3.94
CA ARG A 18 -2.58 -13.12 2.65
C ARG A 18 -1.72 -12.67 1.46
N PHE A 19 -1.22 -11.44 1.52
CA PHE A 19 -0.30 -10.93 0.52
C PHE A 19 0.99 -11.77 0.45
N TYR A 20 1.57 -12.15 1.58
CA TYR A 20 2.75 -13.02 1.60
C TYR A 20 2.45 -14.46 1.12
N GLU A 21 1.21 -14.95 1.30
CA GLU A 21 0.74 -16.20 0.69
C GLU A 21 0.61 -16.06 -0.84
N GLU A 22 -0.01 -14.98 -1.32
CA GLU A 22 -0.15 -14.67 -2.75
C GLU A 22 1.21 -14.51 -3.44
N GLU A 23 2.18 -13.91 -2.75
CA GLU A 23 3.57 -13.81 -3.18
C GLU A 23 4.36 -15.13 -3.02
N GLY A 24 3.75 -16.21 -2.53
CA GLY A 24 4.40 -17.51 -2.38
C GLY A 24 5.49 -17.56 -1.30
N LEU A 25 5.54 -16.57 -0.39
CA LEU A 25 6.48 -16.55 0.72
C LEU A 25 6.09 -17.51 1.84
N ILE A 26 4.81 -17.83 1.97
CA ILE A 26 4.25 -18.85 2.87
C ILE A 26 3.23 -19.69 2.12
N SER A 27 3.03 -20.95 2.55
CA SER A 27 2.10 -21.88 1.91
C SER A 27 1.29 -22.65 2.95
N PRO A 28 0.29 -21.99 3.60
CA PRO A 28 -0.51 -22.62 4.62
C PRO A 28 -1.34 -23.78 4.05
N ARG A 29 -1.51 -24.84 4.81
CA ARG A 29 -2.36 -25.96 4.44
C ARG A 29 -3.83 -25.52 4.45
N ARG A 30 -4.65 -26.20 3.62
CA ARG A 30 -6.11 -26.07 3.67
C ARG A 30 -6.70 -27.27 4.41
N GLU A 31 -7.61 -27.00 5.33
CA GLU A 31 -8.30 -28.06 6.07
C GLU A 31 -9.19 -28.88 5.14
N PRO A 32 -9.11 -30.22 5.16
CA PRO A 32 -10.02 -31.07 4.42
C PRO A 32 -11.47 -30.85 4.90
N GLY A 33 -12.38 -30.57 3.97
CA GLY A 33 -13.81 -30.44 4.23
C GLY A 33 -14.36 -29.01 4.28
N ASN A 34 -13.64 -28.04 4.84
CA ASN A 34 -14.10 -26.64 4.92
C ASN A 34 -13.27 -25.65 4.13
N GLY A 35 -12.09 -26.08 3.60
CA GLY A 35 -11.19 -25.26 2.80
C GLY A 35 -10.50 -24.11 3.56
N TYR A 36 -10.67 -24.00 4.87
CA TYR A 36 -10.03 -22.96 5.65
C TYR A 36 -8.52 -23.13 5.74
N ARG A 37 -7.80 -21.99 5.77
CA ARG A 37 -6.35 -21.97 5.94
C ARG A 37 -5.95 -22.37 7.34
N SER A 38 -5.01 -23.28 7.44
CA SER A 38 -4.39 -23.73 8.69
C SER A 38 -2.88 -23.46 8.61
N TYR A 39 -2.41 -22.58 9.49
CA TYR A 39 -1.02 -22.16 9.56
C TYR A 39 -0.26 -23.04 10.57
N SER A 40 0.86 -23.60 10.14
CA SER A 40 1.78 -24.35 10.99
C SER A 40 2.66 -23.41 11.82
N GLU A 41 3.35 -23.94 12.82
CA GLU A 41 4.37 -23.19 13.57
C GLU A 41 5.53 -22.74 12.65
N ALA A 42 5.86 -23.54 11.63
CA ALA A 42 6.86 -23.18 10.62
C ALA A 42 6.41 -21.97 9.79
N ASP A 43 5.12 -21.86 9.45
CA ASP A 43 4.58 -20.67 8.74
C ASP A 43 4.66 -19.44 9.64
N VAL A 44 4.37 -19.58 10.93
CA VAL A 44 4.46 -18.50 11.91
C VAL A 44 5.90 -18.00 12.04
N GLU A 45 6.87 -18.91 12.14
CA GLU A 45 8.28 -18.55 12.22
C GLU A 45 8.78 -17.92 10.91
N ARG A 46 8.33 -18.42 9.76
CA ARG A 46 8.64 -17.82 8.46
C ARG A 46 8.09 -16.40 8.35
N LEU A 47 6.87 -16.15 8.85
CA LEU A 47 6.27 -14.81 8.92
C LEU A 47 7.04 -13.87 9.86
N ARG A 48 7.58 -14.36 10.99
CA ARG A 48 8.44 -13.56 11.88
C ARG A 48 9.72 -13.10 11.18
N ARG A 49 10.36 -14.00 10.40
CA ARG A 49 11.55 -13.67 9.59
C ARG A 49 11.22 -12.65 8.51
N ILE A 50 10.12 -12.83 7.79
CA ILE A 50 9.64 -11.84 6.79
C ILE A 50 9.42 -10.49 7.45
N LYS A 51 8.70 -10.44 8.59
CA LYS A 51 8.46 -9.21 9.34
C LYS A 51 9.76 -8.50 9.74
N LEU A 52 10.75 -9.24 10.24
CA LEU A 52 12.05 -8.70 10.63
C LEU A 52 12.72 -7.99 9.44
N LEU A 53 12.84 -8.68 8.31
CA LEU A 53 13.52 -8.17 7.13
C LEU A 53 12.74 -7.01 6.48
N ARG A 54 11.41 -7.07 6.47
CA ARG A 54 10.56 -5.96 5.99
C ARG A 54 10.68 -4.69 6.85
N LYS A 55 10.87 -4.83 8.16
CA LYS A 55 11.17 -3.68 9.03
C LYS A 55 12.49 -2.99 8.70
N LEU A 56 13.41 -3.70 8.06
CA LEU A 56 14.67 -3.16 7.56
C LEU A 56 14.57 -2.71 6.10
N ASP A 57 13.35 -2.66 5.54
CA ASP A 57 13.06 -2.27 4.15
C ASP A 57 13.70 -3.19 3.09
N VAL A 58 13.98 -4.46 3.44
CA VAL A 58 14.51 -5.46 2.50
C VAL A 58 13.43 -5.81 1.47
N PRO A 59 13.73 -5.81 0.16
CA PRO A 59 12.79 -6.20 -0.90
C PRO A 59 12.29 -7.63 -0.76
N LEU A 60 11.03 -7.89 -1.13
CA LEU A 60 10.42 -9.23 -1.03
C LEU A 60 11.15 -10.28 -1.85
N ALA A 61 11.65 -9.91 -3.03
CA ALA A 61 12.43 -10.82 -3.86
C ALA A 61 13.70 -11.34 -3.15
N GLU A 62 14.40 -10.46 -2.43
CA GLU A 62 15.59 -10.87 -1.68
C GLU A 62 15.23 -11.66 -0.41
N ILE A 63 14.11 -11.33 0.24
CA ILE A 63 13.60 -12.13 1.35
C ILE A 63 13.31 -13.55 0.88
N ARG A 64 12.71 -13.71 -0.30
CA ARG A 64 12.47 -15.03 -0.89
C ARG A 64 13.78 -15.79 -1.08
N GLN A 65 14.77 -15.19 -1.72
CA GLN A 65 16.09 -15.81 -1.93
C GLN A 65 16.74 -16.28 -0.63
N MET A 66 16.68 -15.46 0.43
CA MET A 66 17.20 -15.85 1.74
C MET A 66 16.40 -16.99 2.39
N LEU A 67 15.07 -16.99 2.25
CA LEU A 67 14.19 -18.03 2.80
C LEU A 67 14.35 -19.38 2.06
N GLU A 68 14.69 -19.35 0.80
CA GLU A 68 14.93 -20.53 -0.06
C GLU A 68 16.39 -20.99 -0.02
N GLY A 69 17.25 -20.23 0.66
CA GLY A 69 18.67 -20.57 0.80
C GLY A 69 19.52 -20.26 -0.43
N GLU A 70 18.99 -19.50 -1.39
CA GLU A 70 19.73 -19.06 -2.59
C GLU A 70 20.80 -17.99 -2.27
N CYS A 71 20.61 -17.24 -1.17
CA CYS A 71 21.63 -16.35 -0.63
C CYS A 71 21.61 -16.38 0.89
N THR A 72 22.75 -16.06 1.49
CA THR A 72 22.91 -15.97 2.93
C THR A 72 22.31 -14.68 3.48
N LEU A 73 22.00 -14.66 4.78
CA LEU A 73 21.58 -13.44 5.46
C LEU A 73 22.65 -12.34 5.34
N ALA A 74 23.95 -12.71 5.44
CA ALA A 74 25.04 -11.75 5.34
C ALA A 74 25.08 -11.05 3.96
N GLU A 75 24.95 -11.81 2.87
CA GLU A 75 24.90 -11.26 1.51
C GLU A 75 23.67 -10.34 1.31
N GLY A 76 22.48 -10.75 1.79
CA GLY A 76 21.28 -9.93 1.74
C GLY A 76 21.44 -8.63 2.54
N MET A 77 22.06 -8.68 3.71
CA MET A 77 22.32 -7.48 4.53
C MET A 77 23.38 -6.57 3.91
N THR A 78 24.40 -7.11 3.24
CA THR A 78 25.39 -6.31 2.50
C THR A 78 24.70 -5.48 1.41
N ARG A 79 23.87 -6.11 0.58
CA ARG A 79 23.08 -5.39 -0.45
C ARG A 79 22.15 -4.34 0.15
N GLN A 80 21.53 -4.66 1.31
CA GLN A 80 20.65 -3.70 1.98
C GLN A 80 21.43 -2.51 2.55
N LEU A 81 22.61 -2.74 3.12
CA LEU A 81 23.47 -1.66 3.59
C LEU A 81 23.91 -0.74 2.45
N GLU A 82 24.29 -1.28 1.30
CA GLU A 82 24.62 -0.47 0.10
C GLU A 82 23.45 0.42 -0.31
N ARG A 83 22.22 -0.11 -0.39
CA ARG A 83 21.02 0.69 -0.69
C ARG A 83 20.76 1.80 0.34
N LEU A 84 20.93 1.48 1.62
CA LEU A 84 20.73 2.46 2.69
C LEU A 84 21.80 3.54 2.67
N HIS A 85 23.06 3.19 2.34
CA HIS A 85 24.14 4.16 2.18
C HIS A 85 23.88 5.09 1.01
N THR A 86 23.49 4.57 -0.16
CA THR A 86 23.11 5.38 -1.32
C THR A 86 21.96 6.34 -0.96
N ARG A 87 20.87 5.81 -0.39
CA ARG A 87 19.72 6.64 0.03
C ARG A 87 20.09 7.71 1.06
N ARG A 88 21.02 7.41 1.96
CA ARG A 88 21.53 8.40 2.92
C ARG A 88 22.29 9.52 2.19
N THR A 89 23.16 9.17 1.23
CA THR A 89 23.88 10.16 0.43
C THR A 89 22.92 11.06 -0.36
N ASP A 90 21.90 10.49 -1.00
CA ASP A 90 20.87 11.22 -1.72
C ASP A 90 20.11 12.21 -0.79
N LEU A 91 19.77 11.76 0.41
CA LEU A 91 19.11 12.61 1.41
C LEU A 91 20.04 13.72 1.93
N ASP A 92 21.31 13.43 2.16
CA ASP A 92 22.30 14.43 2.59
C ASP A 92 22.47 15.52 1.50
N GLU A 93 22.50 15.14 0.23
CA GLU A 93 22.55 16.09 -0.89
C GLU A 93 21.27 16.92 -1.02
N ALA A 94 20.10 16.32 -0.81
CA ALA A 94 18.84 17.05 -0.78
C ALA A 94 18.79 18.08 0.37
N VAL A 95 19.26 17.70 1.56
CA VAL A 95 19.39 18.61 2.72
C VAL A 95 20.36 19.77 2.41
N ASN A 96 21.50 19.46 1.80
CA ASN A 96 22.48 20.49 1.37
C ASN A 96 21.84 21.47 0.39
N PHE A 97 21.09 20.97 -0.59
CA PHE A 97 20.42 21.81 -1.57
C PHE A 97 19.33 22.70 -0.94
N CYS A 98 18.50 22.13 -0.05
CA CYS A 98 17.52 22.90 0.73
C CYS A 98 18.20 24.00 1.58
N THR A 99 19.34 23.67 2.18
CA THR A 99 20.11 24.64 3.00
C THR A 99 20.67 25.77 2.15
N LEU A 100 21.06 25.51 0.91
CA LEU A 100 21.46 26.55 -0.02
C LEU A 100 20.29 27.48 -0.37
N LEU A 101 19.13 26.92 -0.72
CA LEU A 101 17.92 27.68 -1.02
C LEU A 101 17.42 28.50 0.18
N GLN A 102 17.53 27.97 1.40
CA GLN A 102 17.16 28.68 2.63
C GLN A 102 17.95 29.98 2.83
N LYS A 103 19.18 30.03 2.31
CA LYS A 103 20.06 31.22 2.43
C LYS A 103 19.81 32.25 1.33
N GLU A 104 19.04 31.92 0.30
CA GLU A 104 18.66 32.86 -0.76
C GLU A 104 17.58 33.81 -0.19
N PRO A 105 17.83 35.12 -0.14
CA PRO A 105 16.90 36.10 0.44
C PRO A 105 15.78 36.49 -0.54
N VAL A 106 15.33 35.57 -1.39
CA VAL A 106 14.35 35.80 -2.44
C VAL A 106 13.06 35.03 -2.20
N SER A 107 11.94 35.58 -2.65
CA SER A 107 10.68 34.84 -2.67
C SER A 107 10.68 33.79 -3.79
N LEU A 108 9.81 32.79 -3.71
CA LEU A 108 9.70 31.76 -4.74
C LEU A 108 9.41 32.35 -6.13
N ASN A 109 8.68 33.47 -6.19
CA ASN A 109 8.34 34.14 -7.46
C ASN A 109 9.53 34.91 -8.08
N GLU A 110 10.55 35.20 -7.30
CA GLU A 110 11.76 35.92 -7.71
C GLU A 110 12.96 34.99 -7.93
N LEU A 111 12.80 33.71 -7.55
CA LEU A 111 13.83 32.70 -7.73
C LEU A 111 14.03 32.38 -9.22
N ASP A 112 15.29 32.38 -9.66
CA ASP A 112 15.65 31.85 -10.97
C ASP A 112 15.51 30.33 -10.98
N VAL A 113 14.30 29.88 -11.35
CA VAL A 113 13.92 28.47 -11.36
C VAL A 113 14.72 27.67 -12.39
N GLU A 114 15.00 28.26 -13.55
CA GLU A 114 15.76 27.59 -14.62
C GLU A 114 17.20 27.29 -14.19
N GLN A 115 17.87 28.26 -13.62
CA GLN A 115 19.22 28.08 -13.10
C GLN A 115 19.22 27.09 -11.92
N THR A 116 18.21 27.16 -11.08
CA THR A 116 18.08 26.26 -9.91
C THR A 116 17.85 24.80 -10.34
N LEU A 117 17.00 24.56 -11.34
CA LEU A 117 16.79 23.23 -11.92
C LEU A 117 18.05 22.71 -12.61
N ALA A 118 18.78 23.56 -13.36
CA ALA A 118 20.03 23.16 -13.98
C ALA A 118 21.08 22.70 -12.95
N ARG A 119 21.10 23.31 -11.75
CA ARG A 119 21.97 22.87 -10.63
C ARG A 119 21.54 21.53 -10.05
N LEU A 120 20.23 21.24 -9.97
CA LEU A 120 19.71 19.94 -9.57
C LEU A 120 20.08 18.86 -10.60
N THR A 121 19.84 19.12 -11.89
CA THR A 121 20.17 18.19 -12.97
C THR A 121 21.67 17.85 -13.01
N ALA A 122 22.54 18.85 -12.79
CA ALA A 122 23.98 18.60 -12.69
C ALA A 122 24.35 17.67 -11.51
N LYS A 123 23.59 17.66 -10.42
CA LYS A 123 23.76 16.73 -9.32
C LYS A 123 23.22 15.32 -9.67
N GLU A 124 22.12 15.25 -10.39
CA GLU A 124 21.58 13.97 -10.89
C GLU A 124 22.55 13.29 -11.86
N GLU A 125 23.23 14.06 -12.73
CA GLU A 125 24.30 13.55 -13.61
C GLU A 125 25.51 13.00 -12.82
N GLN A 126 25.74 13.47 -11.60
CA GLN A 126 26.74 12.94 -10.68
C GLN A 126 26.29 11.69 -9.92
N GLY A 127 25.06 11.21 -10.18
CA GLY A 127 24.50 9.98 -9.59
C GLY A 127 23.66 10.18 -8.32
N VAL A 128 23.36 11.43 -7.93
CA VAL A 128 22.44 11.75 -6.84
C VAL A 128 21.01 11.52 -7.33
N THR A 129 20.19 10.87 -6.53
CA THR A 129 18.76 10.64 -6.87
C THR A 129 17.88 11.56 -6.03
N PHE A 130 17.26 12.55 -6.66
CA PHE A 130 16.18 13.33 -6.05
C PHE A 130 14.83 12.61 -6.22
N VAL A 131 13.79 13.17 -5.59
CA VAL A 131 12.46 12.56 -5.63
C VAL A 131 11.89 12.58 -7.04
N ASP A 132 11.47 11.42 -7.54
CA ASP A 132 10.75 11.30 -8.79
C ASP A 132 9.33 11.89 -8.64
N ILE A 133 9.13 13.07 -9.25
CA ILE A 133 7.89 13.85 -9.21
C ILE A 133 6.71 13.00 -9.74
N GLU A 134 6.93 12.23 -10.80
CA GLU A 134 5.88 11.39 -11.37
C GLU A 134 5.41 10.29 -10.41
N GLN A 135 6.29 9.76 -9.55
CA GLN A 135 5.89 8.78 -8.54
C GLN A 135 5.09 9.43 -7.42
N VAL A 136 5.45 10.66 -7.01
CA VAL A 136 4.72 11.40 -5.99
C VAL A 136 3.33 11.76 -6.49
N ASP A 137 3.24 12.30 -7.70
CA ASP A 137 1.97 12.72 -8.30
C ASP A 137 1.05 11.53 -8.58
N ARG A 138 1.59 10.41 -9.07
CA ARG A 138 0.82 9.15 -9.22
C ARG A 138 0.26 8.64 -7.90
N LYS A 139 0.99 8.77 -6.80
CA LYS A 139 0.48 8.42 -5.46
C LYS A 139 -0.63 9.36 -5.02
N ALA A 140 -0.46 10.68 -5.23
CA ALA A 140 -1.46 11.69 -4.91
C ALA A 140 -2.75 11.49 -5.71
N GLU A 141 -2.63 11.18 -7.01
CA GLU A 141 -3.77 10.88 -7.87
C GLU A 141 -4.53 9.61 -7.46
N ARG A 142 -3.82 8.54 -7.09
CA ARG A 142 -4.45 7.32 -6.58
C ARG A 142 -5.25 7.59 -5.31
N ILE A 143 -4.69 8.36 -4.36
CA ILE A 143 -5.38 8.73 -3.11
C ILE A 143 -6.59 9.59 -3.43
N ARG A 144 -6.48 10.57 -4.32
CA ARG A 144 -7.58 11.45 -4.75
C ARG A 144 -8.68 10.64 -5.44
N GLY A 145 -8.33 9.75 -6.37
CA GLY A 145 -9.27 8.88 -7.06
C GLY A 145 -10.03 7.96 -6.10
N ALA A 146 -9.34 7.40 -5.10
CA ALA A 146 -9.95 6.57 -4.08
C ALA A 146 -10.91 7.36 -3.17
N LEU A 147 -10.56 8.61 -2.79
CA LEU A 147 -11.42 9.49 -1.99
C LEU A 147 -12.67 9.90 -2.77
N VAL A 148 -12.53 10.26 -4.05
CA VAL A 148 -13.66 10.60 -4.94
C VAL A 148 -14.56 9.38 -5.12
N GLY A 149 -14.00 8.21 -5.36
CA GLY A 149 -14.76 6.95 -5.45
C GLY A 149 -15.54 6.63 -4.19
N ALA A 150 -14.93 6.78 -3.02
CA ALA A 150 -15.59 6.58 -1.73
C ALA A 150 -16.70 7.62 -1.50
N GLY A 151 -16.47 8.90 -1.85
CA GLY A 151 -17.48 9.96 -1.75
C GLY A 151 -18.69 9.74 -2.66
N LEU A 152 -18.46 9.36 -3.92
CA LEU A 152 -19.51 9.02 -4.86
C LEU A 152 -20.34 7.82 -4.39
N PHE A 153 -19.65 6.81 -3.85
CA PHE A 153 -20.30 5.62 -3.31
C PHE A 153 -21.20 5.96 -2.11
N THR A 154 -20.69 6.75 -1.15
CA THR A 154 -21.53 7.18 0.00
C THR A 154 -22.74 8.00 -0.44
N ALA A 155 -22.59 8.85 -1.45
CA ALA A 155 -23.70 9.62 -2.02
C ALA A 155 -24.77 8.71 -2.67
N ILE A 156 -24.35 7.71 -3.44
CA ILE A 156 -25.27 6.73 -4.06
C ILE A 156 -25.99 5.90 -2.98
N MET A 157 -25.29 5.49 -1.93
CA MET A 157 -25.90 4.74 -0.81
C MET A 157 -26.93 5.59 -0.07
N LEU A 158 -26.63 6.86 0.21
CA LEU A 158 -27.58 7.75 0.86
C LEU A 158 -28.80 8.03 -0.02
N LEU A 159 -28.59 8.20 -1.34
CA LEU A 159 -29.68 8.37 -2.28
C LEU A 159 -30.59 7.13 -2.36
N SER A 160 -30.01 5.94 -2.41
CA SER A 160 -30.77 4.67 -2.44
C SER A 160 -31.55 4.43 -1.15
N ILE A 161 -30.98 4.77 0.02
CA ILE A 161 -31.66 4.71 1.31
C ILE A 161 -32.83 5.72 1.33
N GLY A 162 -32.60 6.93 0.81
CA GLY A 162 -33.64 7.96 0.70
C GLY A 162 -34.82 7.54 -0.19
N ILE A 163 -34.54 6.93 -1.35
CA ILE A 163 -35.58 6.41 -2.26
C ILE A 163 -36.37 5.29 -1.59
N MET A 164 -35.70 4.37 -0.90
CA MET A 164 -36.34 3.28 -0.16
C MET A 164 -37.24 3.80 0.97
N ALA A 165 -36.76 4.77 1.76
CA ALA A 165 -37.54 5.38 2.83
C ALA A 165 -38.79 6.11 2.27
N TRP A 166 -38.61 6.79 1.14
CA TRP A 166 -39.72 7.46 0.46
C TRP A 166 -40.77 6.47 -0.07
N ALA A 167 -40.34 5.38 -0.74
CA ALA A 167 -41.23 4.34 -1.25
C ALA A 167 -42.00 3.66 -0.13
N PHE A 168 -41.38 3.39 1.00
CA PHE A 168 -42.03 2.81 2.18
C PHE A 168 -43.08 3.74 2.83
N CYS A 169 -42.85 5.08 2.75
CA CYS A 169 -43.80 6.07 3.25
C CYS A 169 -45.02 6.29 2.33
N VAL A 170 -44.85 6.12 1.00
CA VAL A 170 -45.91 6.40 0.02
C VAL A 170 -46.82 5.18 -0.20
N ASP A 171 -46.29 3.96 -0.25
CA ASP A 171 -47.11 2.76 -0.33
C ASP A 171 -46.38 1.56 0.30
N PRO A 172 -46.78 1.14 1.52
CA PRO A 172 -46.15 0.01 2.23
C PRO A 172 -46.33 -1.37 1.53
N GLN A 173 -47.25 -1.47 0.55
CA GLN A 173 -47.56 -2.70 -0.16
C GLN A 173 -46.70 -2.91 -1.43
N ASP A 174 -46.10 -1.85 -1.95
CA ASP A 174 -45.27 -1.85 -3.17
C ASP A 174 -43.75 -1.96 -2.84
N VAL A 175 -43.39 -2.76 -1.85
CA VAL A 175 -41.96 -3.03 -1.59
C VAL A 175 -41.38 -3.83 -2.77
N PRO A 176 -40.35 -3.32 -3.47
CA PRO A 176 -39.79 -4.04 -4.61
C PRO A 176 -39.27 -5.42 -4.17
N PRO A 177 -39.42 -6.43 -5.05
CA PRO A 177 -39.07 -7.81 -4.71
C PRO A 177 -37.57 -7.94 -4.36
N LEU A 178 -37.29 -8.83 -3.42
CA LEU A 178 -35.94 -9.12 -2.91
C LEU A 178 -34.80 -9.11 -3.96
N PRO A 179 -34.97 -9.58 -5.21
CA PRO A 179 -33.93 -9.51 -6.24
C PRO A 179 -33.50 -8.09 -6.60
N LEU A 180 -34.44 -7.12 -6.59
CA LEU A 180 -34.14 -5.72 -6.90
C LEU A 180 -33.35 -5.04 -5.77
N LEU A 181 -33.61 -5.44 -4.53
CA LEU A 181 -32.84 -5.05 -3.35
C LEU A 181 -31.39 -5.55 -3.41
N VAL A 182 -31.18 -6.78 -3.86
CA VAL A 182 -29.85 -7.37 -4.01
C VAL A 182 -29.04 -6.65 -5.10
N VAL A 183 -29.68 -6.26 -6.22
CA VAL A 183 -29.02 -5.49 -7.29
C VAL A 183 -28.67 -4.08 -6.82
N LEU A 184 -29.57 -3.41 -6.08
CA LEU A 184 -29.34 -2.05 -5.56
C LEU A 184 -28.26 -2.01 -4.46
N PHE A 185 -28.13 -3.04 -3.64
CA PHE A 185 -27.18 -3.09 -2.52
C PHE A 185 -25.98 -4.01 -2.75
N GLY A 186 -26.08 -5.01 -3.62
CA GLY A 186 -25.04 -5.99 -3.88
C GLY A 186 -23.93 -5.48 -4.80
N ILE A 187 -24.27 -4.72 -5.83
CA ILE A 187 -23.29 -4.12 -6.77
C ILE A 187 -22.39 -3.11 -6.07
N PRO A 188 -22.91 -2.21 -5.21
CA PRO A 188 -22.07 -1.31 -4.43
C PRO A 188 -21.08 -2.00 -3.50
N ALA A 189 -21.46 -3.12 -2.87
CA ALA A 189 -20.55 -3.87 -1.98
C ALA A 189 -19.30 -4.41 -2.72
N GLY A 190 -19.47 -4.82 -3.98
CA GLY A 190 -18.36 -5.25 -4.84
C GLY A 190 -17.38 -4.10 -5.20
N CYS A 191 -17.90 -2.88 -5.38
CA CYS A 191 -17.09 -1.70 -5.66
C CYS A 191 -16.27 -1.23 -4.45
N ILE A 192 -16.78 -1.38 -3.21
CA ILE A 192 -16.01 -1.06 -1.98
C ILE A 192 -14.79 -1.97 -1.87
N ILE A 193 -14.96 -3.27 -2.16
CA ILE A 193 -13.86 -4.23 -2.10
C ILE A 193 -12.80 -3.90 -3.15
N GLY A 194 -13.22 -3.41 -4.32
CA GLY A 194 -12.32 -2.94 -5.38
C GLY A 194 -11.55 -1.67 -5.01
N THR A 195 -12.23 -0.66 -4.46
CA THR A 195 -11.59 0.62 -4.04
C THR A 195 -10.70 0.46 -2.81
N LEU A 196 -11.04 -0.41 -1.86
CA LEU A 196 -10.16 -0.75 -0.74
C LEU A 196 -8.88 -1.48 -1.20
N LYS A 197 -8.92 -2.25 -2.31
CA LYS A 197 -7.72 -2.86 -2.91
C LYS A 197 -6.76 -1.85 -3.55
N VAL A 198 -7.24 -0.68 -3.95
CA VAL A 198 -6.42 0.39 -4.57
C VAL A 198 -5.77 1.30 -3.53
N LEU A 199 -6.38 1.42 -2.32
CA LEU A 199 -5.90 2.30 -1.23
C LEU A 199 -4.79 1.66 -0.36
N VAL A 200 -4.42 0.45 -0.65
CA VAL A 200 -3.43 -0.32 0.10
C VAL A 200 -2.42 -0.90 -0.86
#